data_922e7ba1d1c0c618484df30ca8da4ce2
#
_entry.id   922e7ba1d1c0c618484df30ca8da4ce2
#
_cell.length_a   1.000
_cell.length_b   1.000
_cell.length_c   1.000
_cell.angle_alpha   90.00
_cell.angle_beta   90.00
_cell.angle_gamma   90.00
#
_symmetry.space_group_name_H-M   'P 1'
#
loop_
_entity.id
_entity.type
_entity.pdbx_description
1 polymer ?
#
loop_
_entity_poly.entity_id
_entity_poly.type
_entity_poly.pdbx_seq_one_letter_code
_entity_poly.pdbx_strand_id
1 'polypeptide(L)'
;MRHSFSIYFYLKRRKLQKDSKSTIMLRIIVNNKAADVSLKMSILQEHWDKQNRRVSDMNPEAHDINAYLDKVSSTLQHHYRQAQLEGKQLTASMLKQRFMATGSNPSSLLEIFDKQVKDADRLAHAGQISMSHSNRHKLIYRRLEEFCKKMGRQDIPLEQFNRQMIHELELFFRTDCRLSINTTAKMMSMVRKGILWAYRCGIILTNPFSTYQIKKEESQKQYLNKQEIIRIMNKRLDIPRLASIRDIFIFSCFTGIAYSDICRLRKDQIISDSGKSMYIHLYRTKTNHPAFIPLLPQAKKIASFYIGKGESEYLFPTISNQKSNAYLKELADICHIRKRVTFHCARHCIFSYSLKISSLYESLY
;
A
#
# COMPACT_ATOMS: atom_id res chain seq x y z
N MET A 1 38.77 13.01 8.35
CA MET A 1 38.17 14.11 9.16
C MET A 1 37.66 13.52 10.47
N ARG A 2 38.03 14.07 11.63
CA ARG A 2 37.48 13.61 12.92
C ARG A 2 36.02 14.04 12.99
N HIS A 3 35.10 13.09 12.98
CA HIS A 3 33.67 13.35 13.17
C HIS A 3 33.43 13.69 14.64
N SER A 4 33.12 14.95 14.94
CA SER A 4 32.79 15.38 16.32
C SER A 4 31.30 15.33 16.56
N PHE A 5 30.89 14.65 17.63
CA PHE A 5 29.51 14.59 18.07
C PHE A 5 29.45 14.89 19.57
N SER A 6 28.64 15.83 19.98
CA SER A 6 28.41 16.16 21.39
C SER A 6 26.96 16.58 21.64
N ILE A 7 26.51 16.31 22.86
CA ILE A 7 25.17 16.60 23.34
C ILE A 7 25.31 17.29 24.71
N TYR A 8 24.55 18.35 24.90
CA TYR A 8 24.42 18.92 26.24
C TYR A 8 23.08 19.62 26.45
N PHE A 9 22.70 19.74 27.75
CA PHE A 9 21.48 20.40 28.17
C PHE A 9 21.81 21.77 28.73
N TYR A 10 20.86 22.71 28.57
CA TYR A 10 20.99 24.07 29.12
C TYR A 10 19.60 24.67 29.32
N LEU A 11 19.51 25.71 30.17
CA LEU A 11 18.27 26.46 30.31
C LEU A 11 18.18 27.58 29.29
N LYS A 12 16.99 27.74 28.70
CA LYS A 12 16.70 28.85 27.78
C LYS A 12 16.74 30.16 28.57
N ARG A 13 17.64 31.11 28.22
CA ARG A 13 17.68 32.43 28.83
C ARG A 13 16.38 33.17 28.60
N ARG A 14 15.67 33.58 29.66
CA ARG A 14 14.60 34.58 29.63
C ARG A 14 15.05 35.83 30.34
N LYS A 15 14.56 37.02 29.95
CA LYS A 15 14.78 38.29 30.66
C LYS A 15 14.18 38.15 32.09
N LEU A 16 14.97 38.60 33.07
CA LEU A 16 14.81 38.41 34.48
C LEU A 16 13.42 38.80 35.05
N GLN A 17 12.70 37.81 35.55
CA GLN A 17 11.81 37.89 36.69
C GLN A 17 12.24 36.79 37.68
N LYS A 18 12.41 37.13 38.99
CA LYS A 18 13.02 36.26 40.02
C LYS A 18 12.35 34.87 40.20
N ASP A 19 11.09 34.70 39.80
CA ASP A 19 10.34 33.44 39.98
C ASP A 19 9.99 32.75 38.64
N SER A 20 10.69 33.02 37.55
CA SER A 20 10.35 32.48 36.26
C SER A 20 10.97 31.11 36.00
N LYS A 21 10.12 30.09 35.85
CA LYS A 21 10.53 28.78 35.33
C LYS A 21 11.18 28.92 33.96
N SER A 22 12.36 28.33 33.78
CA SER A 22 13.10 28.30 32.52
C SER A 22 13.01 26.93 31.85
N THR A 23 12.85 26.91 30.54
CA THR A 23 12.69 25.65 29.79
C THR A 23 14.06 24.99 29.58
N ILE A 24 14.13 23.69 29.83
CA ILE A 24 15.30 22.86 29.53
C ILE A 24 15.40 22.65 28.01
N MET A 25 16.57 22.99 27.47
CA MET A 25 16.92 22.85 26.04
C MET A 25 17.98 21.78 25.89
N LEU A 26 17.87 21.02 24.81
CA LEU A 26 18.87 20.08 24.31
C LEU A 26 19.62 20.72 23.15
N ARG A 27 20.96 20.72 23.16
CA ARG A 27 21.81 21.09 22.03
C ARG A 27 22.56 19.88 21.50
N ILE A 28 22.38 19.61 20.21
CA ILE A 28 23.04 18.55 19.47
C ILE A 28 24.07 19.20 18.57
N ILE A 29 25.33 18.81 18.65
CA ILE A 29 26.39 19.30 17.78
C ILE A 29 26.97 18.14 16.98
N VAL A 30 27.05 18.31 15.66
CA VAL A 30 27.72 17.38 14.73
C VAL A 30 28.59 18.20 13.79
N ASN A 31 29.88 17.90 13.75
CA ASN A 31 30.85 18.58 12.85
C ASN A 31 30.72 20.12 12.94
N ASN A 32 30.73 20.68 14.15
CA ASN A 32 30.62 22.10 14.48
C ASN A 32 29.29 22.78 14.09
N LYS A 33 28.29 22.03 13.61
CA LYS A 33 26.95 22.55 13.38
C LYS A 33 26.02 22.14 14.52
N ALA A 34 25.32 23.12 15.10
CA ALA A 34 24.43 22.92 16.24
C ALA A 34 22.94 22.93 15.83
N ALA A 35 22.13 22.14 16.54
CA ALA A 35 20.69 22.18 16.47
C ALA A 35 20.10 22.13 17.88
N ASP A 36 19.21 23.05 18.20
CA ASP A 36 18.58 23.16 19.52
C ASP A 36 17.16 22.61 19.50
N VAL A 37 16.79 21.93 20.60
CA VAL A 37 15.47 21.32 20.81
C VAL A 37 14.95 21.72 22.19
N SER A 38 13.68 22.11 22.27
CA SER A 38 13.01 22.30 23.56
C SER A 38 12.48 20.96 24.06
N LEU A 39 12.82 20.60 25.31
CA LEU A 39 12.30 19.39 25.95
C LEU A 39 10.91 19.58 26.55
N LYS A 40 10.35 20.82 26.47
CA LYS A 40 9.03 21.20 27.01
C LYS A 40 8.90 21.03 28.54
N MET A 41 10.01 20.83 29.23
CA MET A 41 10.09 20.82 30.70
C MET A 41 10.65 22.15 31.18
N SER A 42 10.11 22.68 32.26
CA SER A 42 10.52 23.97 32.80
C SER A 42 10.74 23.86 34.32
N ILE A 43 11.87 24.36 34.78
CA ILE A 43 12.29 24.35 36.18
C ILE A 43 12.69 25.75 36.65
N LEU A 44 12.75 25.98 37.94
CA LEU A 44 13.31 27.20 38.50
C LEU A 44 14.82 27.25 38.19
N GLN A 45 15.36 28.44 37.93
CA GLN A 45 16.77 28.59 37.55
C GLN A 45 17.74 28.17 38.69
N GLU A 46 17.35 28.33 39.93
CA GLU A 46 18.10 27.92 41.14
C GLU A 46 18.23 26.38 41.25
N HIS A 47 17.29 25.65 40.68
CA HIS A 47 17.31 24.18 40.68
C HIS A 47 18.16 23.60 39.53
N TRP A 48 18.90 24.44 38.78
CA TRP A 48 19.74 23.98 37.66
C TRP A 48 21.23 24.04 38.02
N ASP A 49 21.86 22.89 38.08
CA ASP A 49 23.32 22.81 38.21
C ASP A 49 23.97 23.09 36.84
N LYS A 50 24.63 24.25 36.75
CA LYS A 50 25.32 24.70 35.53
C LYS A 50 26.58 23.90 35.21
N GLN A 51 27.26 23.35 36.24
CA GLN A 51 28.50 22.58 36.07
C GLN A 51 28.18 21.20 35.52
N ASN A 52 27.26 20.47 36.14
CA ASN A 52 26.87 19.14 35.76
C ASN A 52 25.81 19.14 34.64
N ARG A 53 25.19 20.30 34.35
CA ARG A 53 24.10 20.43 33.35
C ARG A 53 22.95 19.48 33.65
N ARG A 54 22.54 19.44 34.92
CA ARG A 54 21.49 18.59 35.47
C ARG A 54 20.58 19.38 36.42
N VAL A 55 19.46 18.80 36.73
CA VAL A 55 18.58 19.33 37.77
C VAL A 55 19.14 18.96 39.13
N SER A 56 19.27 19.96 40.02
CA SER A 56 19.74 19.80 41.39
C SER A 56 18.72 19.05 42.22
N ASP A 57 19.19 18.33 43.28
CA ASP A 57 18.36 17.59 44.23
C ASP A 57 17.40 18.47 45.03
N MET A 58 17.55 19.79 44.99
CA MET A 58 16.57 20.74 45.52
C MET A 58 15.20 20.68 44.80
N ASN A 59 15.14 20.12 43.60
CA ASN A 59 13.88 19.94 42.87
C ASN A 59 13.30 18.57 43.23
N PRO A 60 12.01 18.48 43.66
CA PRO A 60 11.39 17.21 44.00
C PRO A 60 11.33 16.20 42.81
N GLU A 61 11.34 16.70 41.59
CA GLU A 61 11.29 15.89 40.35
C GLU A 61 12.70 15.66 39.76
N ALA A 62 13.79 16.00 40.47
CA ALA A 62 15.15 15.96 39.94
C ALA A 62 15.54 14.57 39.43
N HIS A 63 15.20 13.52 40.17
CA HIS A 63 15.50 12.14 39.81
C HIS A 63 14.87 11.76 38.47
N ASP A 64 13.57 12.02 38.31
CA ASP A 64 12.81 11.65 37.09
C ASP A 64 13.25 12.47 35.86
N ILE A 65 13.48 13.78 36.08
CA ILE A 65 13.97 14.67 35.03
C ILE A 65 15.37 14.24 34.58
N ASN A 66 16.28 13.98 35.50
CA ASN A 66 17.65 13.58 35.19
C ASN A 66 17.68 12.20 34.50
N ALA A 67 16.90 11.24 34.95
CA ALA A 67 16.72 9.95 34.30
C ALA A 67 16.21 10.10 32.84
N TYR A 68 15.29 11.02 32.61
CA TYR A 68 14.82 11.35 31.25
C TYR A 68 15.94 11.98 30.42
N LEU A 69 16.73 12.93 30.96
CA LEU A 69 17.84 13.54 30.25
C LEU A 69 18.90 12.50 29.86
N ASP A 70 19.18 11.52 30.73
CA ASP A 70 20.10 10.42 30.43
C ASP A 70 19.57 9.48 29.35
N LYS A 71 18.28 9.19 29.38
CA LYS A 71 17.60 8.42 28.30
C LYS A 71 17.69 9.15 26.96
N VAL A 72 17.48 10.46 26.93
CA VAL A 72 17.64 11.29 25.73
C VAL A 72 19.07 11.24 25.21
N SER A 73 20.06 11.38 26.09
CA SER A 73 21.47 11.32 25.71
C SER A 73 21.86 9.97 25.12
N SER A 74 21.49 8.88 25.78
CA SER A 74 21.80 7.51 25.33
C SER A 74 21.13 7.19 23.98
N THR A 75 19.90 7.61 23.79
CA THR A 75 19.16 7.44 22.53
C THR A 75 19.85 8.15 21.36
N LEU A 76 20.24 9.41 21.53
CA LEU A 76 20.91 10.18 20.48
C LEU A 76 22.32 9.66 20.17
N GLN A 77 23.07 9.24 21.22
CA GLN A 77 24.37 8.60 21.04
C GLN A 77 24.24 7.29 20.25
N HIS A 78 23.22 6.49 20.55
CA HIS A 78 22.95 5.26 19.84
C HIS A 78 22.63 5.53 18.36
N HIS A 79 21.73 6.47 18.06
CA HIS A 79 21.41 6.87 16.69
C HIS A 79 22.64 7.34 15.90
N TYR A 80 23.51 8.11 16.54
CA TYR A 80 24.72 8.60 15.89
C TYR A 80 25.71 7.47 15.59
N ARG A 81 25.97 6.58 16.57
CA ARG A 81 26.87 5.42 16.40
C ARG A 81 26.38 4.48 15.31
N GLN A 82 25.09 4.20 15.29
CA GLN A 82 24.51 3.32 14.28
C GLN A 82 24.67 3.88 12.86
N ALA A 83 24.42 5.17 12.68
CA ALA A 83 24.64 5.80 11.38
C ALA A 83 26.10 5.79 10.93
N GLN A 84 27.05 5.92 11.88
CA GLN A 84 28.48 5.76 11.57
C GLN A 84 28.80 4.34 11.10
N LEU A 85 28.25 3.31 11.73
CA LEU A 85 28.43 1.91 11.34
C LEU A 85 27.83 1.64 9.94
N GLU A 86 26.73 2.33 9.58
CA GLU A 86 26.11 2.25 8.25
C GLU A 86 26.79 3.13 7.19
N GLY A 87 27.87 3.83 7.53
CA GLY A 87 28.56 4.75 6.63
C GLY A 87 27.77 6.02 6.26
N LYS A 88 26.69 6.32 7.00
CA LYS A 88 25.82 7.48 6.74
C LYS A 88 26.28 8.71 7.52
N GLN A 89 26.45 9.83 6.83
CA GLN A 89 26.71 11.11 7.48
C GLN A 89 25.40 11.69 8.04
N LEU A 90 25.32 11.80 9.36
CA LEU A 90 24.24 12.52 10.04
C LEU A 90 24.62 13.98 10.32
N THR A 91 23.67 14.89 10.14
CA THR A 91 23.77 16.27 10.59
C THR A 91 23.05 16.48 11.92
N ALA A 92 23.39 17.54 12.65
CA ALA A 92 22.68 17.91 13.88
C ALA A 92 21.17 18.13 13.63
N SER A 93 20.81 18.69 12.46
CA SER A 93 19.42 18.90 12.07
C SER A 93 18.66 17.57 11.84
N MET A 94 19.30 16.57 11.24
CA MET A 94 18.71 15.24 11.04
C MET A 94 18.48 14.51 12.38
N LEU A 95 19.44 14.62 13.32
CA LEU A 95 19.28 14.07 14.68
C LEU A 95 18.16 14.77 15.44
N LYS A 96 18.07 16.11 15.32
CA LYS A 96 16.95 16.88 15.89
C LYS A 96 15.61 16.40 15.33
N GLN A 97 15.48 16.26 14.00
CA GLN A 97 14.24 15.79 13.37
C GLN A 97 13.85 14.39 13.85
N ARG A 98 14.81 13.47 13.94
CA ARG A 98 14.59 12.12 14.48
C ARG A 98 14.13 12.18 15.94
N PHE A 99 14.77 12.98 16.77
CA PHE A 99 14.40 13.14 18.18
C PHE A 99 13.01 13.77 18.35
N MET A 100 12.70 14.82 17.60
CA MET A 100 11.36 15.46 17.65
C MET A 100 10.25 14.54 17.12
N ALA A 101 10.57 13.68 16.18
CA ALA A 101 9.64 12.68 15.68
C ALA A 101 9.29 11.61 16.73
N THR A 102 10.16 11.35 17.73
CA THR A 102 9.90 10.38 18.80
C THR A 102 8.78 10.78 19.79
N GLY A 103 8.41 12.06 19.89
CA GLY A 103 7.39 12.54 20.83
C GLY A 103 5.93 12.36 20.42
N SER A 104 5.65 12.02 19.15
CA SER A 104 4.30 11.76 18.59
C SER A 104 4.24 10.52 17.70
N ASN A 105 5.30 9.71 17.71
CA ASN A 105 5.39 8.53 16.85
C ASN A 105 4.75 7.32 17.52
N PRO A 106 4.08 6.48 16.74
CA PRO A 106 3.58 5.21 17.22
C PRO A 106 4.71 4.36 17.79
N SER A 107 4.53 3.86 19.01
CA SER A 107 5.51 3.06 19.76
C SER A 107 5.26 1.55 19.64
N SER A 108 4.12 1.17 19.09
CA SER A 108 3.67 -0.21 18.99
C SER A 108 3.22 -0.60 17.59
N LEU A 109 3.07 -1.89 17.37
CA LEU A 109 2.66 -2.47 16.09
C LEU A 109 1.28 -1.97 15.66
N LEU A 110 0.29 -2.04 16.53
CA LEU A 110 -1.08 -1.65 16.19
C LEU A 110 -1.22 -0.15 15.99
N GLU A 111 -0.48 0.68 16.75
CA GLU A 111 -0.48 2.13 16.54
C GLU A 111 -0.01 2.54 15.13
N ILE A 112 1.04 1.88 14.59
CA ILE A 112 1.48 2.13 13.21
C ILE A 112 0.36 1.83 12.21
N PHE A 113 -0.27 0.67 12.37
CA PHE A 113 -1.26 0.21 11.41
C PHE A 113 -2.59 0.94 11.56
N ASP A 114 -2.96 1.39 12.76
CA ASP A 114 -4.09 2.30 12.98
C ASP A 114 -3.89 3.64 12.25
N LYS A 115 -2.68 4.22 12.39
CA LYS A 115 -2.33 5.41 11.63
C LYS A 115 -2.44 5.19 10.12
N GLN A 116 -1.95 4.07 9.60
CA GLN A 116 -2.05 3.75 8.17
C GLN A 116 -3.50 3.56 7.72
N VAL A 117 -4.37 2.99 8.55
CA VAL A 117 -5.81 2.88 8.28
C VAL A 117 -6.42 4.26 8.19
N LYS A 118 -6.18 5.13 9.17
CA LYS A 118 -6.69 6.51 9.19
C LYS A 118 -6.25 7.32 7.96
N ASP A 119 -4.97 7.21 7.59
CA ASP A 119 -4.42 7.89 6.41
C ASP A 119 -5.02 7.35 5.11
N ALA A 120 -5.16 6.02 4.99
CA ALA A 120 -5.79 5.39 3.83
C ALA A 120 -7.28 5.75 3.71
N ASP A 121 -8.00 5.84 4.82
CA ASP A 121 -9.41 6.29 4.81
C ASP A 121 -9.54 7.74 4.35
N ARG A 122 -8.70 8.64 4.84
CA ARG A 122 -8.67 10.05 4.40
C ARG A 122 -8.43 10.16 2.89
N LEU A 123 -7.46 9.42 2.36
CA LEU A 123 -7.14 9.41 0.93
C LEU A 123 -8.28 8.80 0.10
N ALA A 124 -8.98 7.78 0.62
CA ALA A 124 -10.11 7.17 -0.05
C ALA A 124 -11.32 8.11 -0.12
N HIS A 125 -11.62 8.83 0.97
CA HIS A 125 -12.68 9.84 0.98
C HIS A 125 -12.36 11.04 0.08
N ALA A 126 -11.07 11.38 -0.07
CA ALA A 126 -10.61 12.39 -1.02
C ALA A 126 -10.55 11.89 -2.47
N GLY A 127 -10.96 10.64 -2.77
CA GLY A 127 -10.95 10.06 -4.10
C GLY A 127 -9.54 9.74 -4.68
N GLN A 128 -8.49 9.88 -3.88
CA GLN A 128 -7.11 9.66 -4.34
C GLN A 128 -6.73 8.18 -4.42
N ILE A 129 -7.37 7.34 -3.61
CA ILE A 129 -7.24 5.88 -3.67
C ILE A 129 -8.63 5.23 -3.64
N SER A 130 -8.72 3.98 -4.10
CA SER A 130 -9.97 3.24 -4.06
C SER A 130 -10.35 2.81 -2.64
N MET A 131 -11.64 2.75 -2.31
CA MET A 131 -12.14 2.17 -1.05
C MET A 131 -11.64 0.73 -0.83
N SER A 132 -11.47 -0.04 -1.90
CA SER A 132 -10.88 -1.39 -1.82
C SER A 132 -9.44 -1.36 -1.32
N HIS A 133 -8.67 -0.29 -1.59
CA HIS A 133 -7.32 -0.12 -1.07
C HIS A 133 -7.35 0.18 0.44
N SER A 134 -8.21 1.10 0.89
CA SER A 134 -8.40 1.39 2.31
C SER A 134 -8.86 0.14 3.07
N ASN A 135 -9.83 -0.62 2.55
CA ASN A 135 -10.31 -1.85 3.19
C ASN A 135 -9.21 -2.92 3.38
N ARG A 136 -8.16 -2.92 2.56
CA ARG A 136 -7.00 -3.80 2.79
C ARG A 136 -6.19 -3.38 4.02
N HIS A 137 -6.04 -2.08 4.28
CA HIS A 137 -5.39 -1.59 5.50
C HIS A 137 -6.20 -1.98 6.74
N LYS A 138 -7.54 -1.87 6.70
CA LYS A 138 -8.43 -2.33 7.77
C LYS A 138 -8.31 -3.84 8.01
N LEU A 139 -8.22 -4.62 6.94
CA LEU A 139 -8.06 -6.06 7.03
C LEU A 139 -6.74 -6.44 7.70
N ILE A 140 -5.62 -5.83 7.30
CA ILE A 140 -4.32 -6.15 7.92
C ILE A 140 -4.28 -5.72 9.39
N TYR A 141 -4.83 -4.55 9.73
CA TYR A 141 -4.94 -4.08 11.11
C TYR A 141 -5.69 -5.11 11.97
N ARG A 142 -6.88 -5.54 11.55
CA ARG A 142 -7.66 -6.57 12.27
C ARG A 142 -6.89 -7.89 12.43
N ARG A 143 -6.16 -8.33 11.41
CA ARG A 143 -5.34 -9.55 11.49
C ARG A 143 -4.17 -9.40 12.47
N LEU A 144 -3.60 -8.22 12.59
CA LEU A 144 -2.55 -7.93 13.58
C LEU A 144 -3.14 -7.88 15.00
N GLU A 145 -4.35 -7.36 15.20
CA GLU A 145 -5.06 -7.45 16.50
C GLU A 145 -5.31 -8.92 16.90
N GLU A 146 -5.79 -9.74 15.95
CA GLU A 146 -5.99 -11.17 16.18
C GLU A 146 -4.67 -11.88 16.56
N PHE A 147 -3.57 -11.51 15.90
CA PHE A 147 -2.23 -12.02 16.22
C PHE A 147 -1.78 -11.60 17.63
N CYS A 148 -1.91 -10.32 17.99
CA CYS A 148 -1.57 -9.83 19.32
C CYS A 148 -2.36 -10.59 20.41
N LYS A 149 -3.67 -10.78 20.22
CA LYS A 149 -4.53 -11.55 21.13
C LYS A 149 -4.06 -13.00 21.28
N LYS A 150 -3.69 -13.66 20.16
CA LYS A 150 -3.11 -15.02 20.19
C LYS A 150 -1.82 -15.09 21.02
N MET A 151 -1.00 -14.04 20.95
CA MET A 151 0.22 -13.92 21.74
C MET A 151 -0.03 -13.56 23.23
N GLY A 152 -1.30 -13.44 23.65
CA GLY A 152 -1.68 -13.03 25.01
C GLY A 152 -1.36 -11.56 25.32
N ARG A 153 -1.28 -10.71 24.30
CA ARG A 153 -0.90 -9.28 24.43
C ARG A 153 -1.98 -8.39 23.85
N GLN A 154 -2.12 -7.18 24.40
CA GLN A 154 -2.99 -6.16 23.81
C GLN A 154 -2.35 -5.54 22.58
N ASP A 155 -1.03 -5.31 22.60
CA ASP A 155 -0.22 -4.80 21.51
C ASP A 155 1.23 -5.26 21.65
N ILE A 156 2.05 -5.07 20.61
CA ILE A 156 3.46 -5.44 20.60
C ILE A 156 4.31 -4.18 20.43
N PRO A 157 5.15 -3.83 21.42
CA PRO A 157 6.12 -2.75 21.26
C PRO A 157 7.01 -3.00 20.04
N LEU A 158 7.26 -1.96 19.24
CA LEU A 158 8.04 -2.08 18.01
C LEU A 158 9.47 -2.59 18.23
N GLU A 159 10.06 -2.27 19.38
CA GLU A 159 11.39 -2.76 19.76
C GLU A 159 11.44 -4.28 19.95
N GLN A 160 10.28 -4.88 20.30
CA GLN A 160 10.13 -6.33 20.45
C GLN A 160 9.73 -7.03 19.16
N PHE A 161 9.32 -6.28 18.13
CA PHE A 161 8.95 -6.85 16.83
C PHE A 161 10.19 -7.24 16.03
N ASN A 162 10.74 -8.39 16.37
CA ASN A 162 11.98 -8.94 15.82
C ASN A 162 11.72 -10.01 14.72
N ARG A 163 12.78 -10.63 14.23
CA ARG A 163 12.69 -11.68 13.18
C ARG A 163 11.86 -12.89 13.61
N GLN A 164 11.92 -13.28 14.88
CA GLN A 164 11.10 -14.38 15.40
C GLN A 164 9.62 -14.04 15.32
N MET A 165 9.23 -12.83 15.71
CA MET A 165 7.85 -12.35 15.61
C MET A 165 7.35 -12.31 14.17
N ILE A 166 8.21 -11.99 13.19
CA ILE A 166 7.87 -12.06 11.76
C ILE A 166 7.55 -13.51 11.35
N HIS A 167 8.33 -14.47 11.81
CA HIS A 167 8.10 -15.89 11.52
C HIS A 167 6.79 -16.38 12.15
N GLU A 168 6.54 -16.05 13.41
CA GLU A 168 5.29 -16.37 14.11
C GLU A 168 4.07 -15.74 13.41
N LEU A 169 4.19 -14.51 12.94
CA LEU A 169 3.13 -13.84 12.19
C LEU A 169 2.87 -14.52 10.83
N GLU A 170 3.92 -14.93 10.11
CA GLU A 170 3.75 -15.71 8.87
C GLU A 170 3.04 -17.03 9.15
N LEU A 171 3.45 -17.75 10.19
CA LEU A 171 2.85 -19.00 10.60
C LEU A 171 1.38 -18.79 10.96
N PHE A 172 1.05 -17.77 11.77
CA PHE A 172 -0.32 -17.39 12.11
C PHE A 172 -1.18 -17.15 10.85
N PHE A 173 -0.68 -16.42 9.86
CA PHE A 173 -1.43 -16.21 8.62
C PHE A 173 -1.70 -17.50 7.87
N ARG A 174 -0.76 -18.45 7.87
CA ARG A 174 -0.89 -19.72 7.15
C ARG A 174 -1.75 -20.75 7.86
N THR A 175 -1.62 -20.86 9.19
CA THR A 175 -2.27 -21.90 9.99
C THR A 175 -3.62 -21.43 10.53
N ASP A 176 -3.63 -20.36 11.31
CA ASP A 176 -4.84 -19.87 12.01
C ASP A 176 -5.78 -19.17 11.03
N CYS A 177 -5.23 -18.28 10.19
CA CYS A 177 -6.03 -17.60 9.17
C CYS A 177 -6.26 -18.45 7.91
N ARG A 178 -5.60 -19.61 7.78
CA ARG A 178 -5.68 -20.53 6.61
C ARG A 178 -5.49 -19.83 5.27
N LEU A 179 -4.58 -18.84 5.22
CA LEU A 179 -4.33 -18.09 4.00
C LEU A 179 -3.39 -18.87 3.07
N SER A 180 -3.62 -18.78 1.76
CA SER A 180 -2.70 -19.32 0.75
C SER A 180 -1.36 -18.57 0.79
N ILE A 181 -0.29 -19.22 0.30
CA ILE A 181 1.08 -18.67 0.27
C ILE A 181 1.10 -17.28 -0.37
N ASN A 182 0.43 -17.09 -1.51
CA ASN A 182 0.40 -15.81 -2.20
C ASN A 182 -0.42 -14.73 -1.45
N THR A 183 -1.44 -15.12 -0.70
CA THR A 183 -2.21 -14.18 0.14
C THR A 183 -1.39 -13.78 1.36
N THR A 184 -0.74 -14.74 2.01
CA THR A 184 0.23 -14.51 3.10
C THR A 184 1.35 -13.57 2.64
N ALA A 185 1.93 -13.80 1.47
CA ALA A 185 2.97 -12.94 0.90
C ALA A 185 2.50 -11.48 0.71
N LYS A 186 1.25 -11.26 0.30
CA LYS A 186 0.67 -9.92 0.19
C LYS A 186 0.51 -9.26 1.57
N MET A 187 0.01 -10.00 2.58
CA MET A 187 -0.11 -9.51 3.95
C MET A 187 1.27 -9.16 4.54
N MET A 188 2.23 -10.07 4.44
CA MET A 188 3.60 -9.83 4.90
C MET A 188 4.26 -8.64 4.20
N SER A 189 3.97 -8.42 2.91
CA SER A 189 4.44 -7.23 2.18
C SER A 189 3.85 -5.92 2.73
N MET A 190 2.61 -5.92 3.19
CA MET A 190 1.99 -4.77 3.84
C MET A 190 2.61 -4.52 5.22
N VAL A 191 2.80 -5.56 6.02
CA VAL A 191 3.48 -5.45 7.32
C VAL A 191 4.90 -4.91 7.14
N ARG A 192 5.66 -5.47 6.19
CA ARG A 192 7.01 -4.98 5.86
C ARG A 192 7.02 -3.49 5.51
N LYS A 193 6.04 -2.98 4.75
CA LYS A 193 5.96 -1.55 4.41
C LYS A 193 5.76 -0.68 5.66
N GLY A 194 4.89 -1.10 6.58
CA GLY A 194 4.64 -0.39 7.84
C GLY A 194 5.88 -0.34 8.72
N ILE A 195 6.53 -1.48 8.93
CA ILE A 195 7.75 -1.58 9.73
C ILE A 195 8.93 -0.82 9.08
N LEU A 196 9.06 -0.90 7.75
CA LEU A 196 10.09 -0.15 7.03
C LEU A 196 9.87 1.36 7.11
N TRP A 197 8.63 1.82 7.14
CA TRP A 197 8.32 3.22 7.41
C TRP A 197 8.78 3.63 8.82
N ALA A 198 8.48 2.84 9.85
CA ALA A 198 8.95 3.08 11.21
C ALA A 198 10.48 3.12 11.31
N TYR A 199 11.16 2.22 10.61
CA TYR A 199 12.63 2.22 10.53
C TYR A 199 13.17 3.49 9.85
N ARG A 200 12.59 3.90 8.72
CA ARG A 200 13.01 5.12 8.01
C ARG A 200 12.75 6.41 8.80
N CYS A 201 11.69 6.42 9.62
CA CYS A 201 11.39 7.52 10.54
C CYS A 201 12.29 7.50 11.79
N GLY A 202 13.11 6.47 11.98
CA GLY A 202 13.98 6.33 13.16
C GLY A 202 13.24 5.92 14.44
N ILE A 203 12.01 5.41 14.31
CA ILE A 203 11.22 4.89 15.44
C ILE A 203 11.82 3.59 15.95
N ILE A 204 12.24 2.72 15.04
CA ILE A 204 13.02 1.52 15.36
C ILE A 204 14.42 1.64 14.76
N LEU A 205 15.38 1.07 15.44
CA LEU A 205 16.81 1.21 15.13
C LEU A 205 17.28 0.19 14.09
N THR A 206 16.67 -0.98 14.10
CA THR A 206 17.00 -2.10 13.20
C THR A 206 15.79 -2.45 12.36
N ASN A 207 16.04 -2.84 11.11
CA ASN A 207 14.98 -3.36 10.25
C ASN A 207 14.85 -4.88 10.43
N PRO A 208 13.80 -5.39 11.11
CA PRO A 208 13.66 -6.82 11.33
C PRO A 208 13.40 -7.63 10.05
N PHE A 209 12.99 -6.95 8.96
CA PHE A 209 12.80 -7.56 7.63
C PHE A 209 14.06 -7.57 6.77
N SER A 210 15.22 -7.12 7.26
CA SER A 210 16.45 -7.00 6.45
C SER A 210 16.87 -8.32 5.78
N THR A 211 16.75 -9.42 6.52
CA THR A 211 17.12 -10.78 6.06
C THR A 211 15.92 -11.68 5.77
N TYR A 212 14.69 -11.13 5.86
CA TYR A 212 13.48 -11.92 5.63
C TYR A 212 13.04 -11.86 4.17
N GLN A 213 12.92 -13.03 3.56
CA GLN A 213 12.43 -13.18 2.18
C GLN A 213 10.98 -13.63 2.16
N ILE A 214 10.14 -12.85 1.51
CA ILE A 214 8.71 -13.18 1.32
C ILE A 214 8.61 -14.22 0.20
N LYS A 215 8.25 -15.45 0.57
CA LYS A 215 8.03 -16.54 -0.39
C LYS A 215 6.75 -16.31 -1.18
N LYS A 216 6.82 -16.54 -2.49
CA LYS A 216 5.68 -16.52 -3.40
C LYS A 216 5.72 -17.75 -4.29
N GLU A 217 4.55 -18.26 -4.60
CA GLU A 217 4.39 -19.30 -5.62
C GLU A 217 3.96 -18.66 -6.94
N GLU A 218 4.48 -19.20 -8.03
CA GLU A 218 4.00 -18.82 -9.36
C GLU A 218 2.57 -19.30 -9.52
N SER A 219 1.67 -18.37 -9.81
CA SER A 219 0.29 -18.71 -10.16
C SER A 219 0.21 -19.02 -11.65
N GLN A 220 -0.11 -20.25 -12.00
CA GLN A 220 -0.41 -20.59 -13.39
C GLN A 220 -1.64 -19.80 -13.84
N LYS A 221 -1.42 -18.85 -14.75
CA LYS A 221 -2.49 -18.07 -15.34
C LYS A 221 -3.24 -18.94 -16.35
N GLN A 222 -4.47 -19.29 -16.05
CA GLN A 222 -5.33 -20.00 -16.98
C GLN A 222 -5.88 -19.00 -17.99
N TYR A 223 -5.75 -19.34 -19.27
CA TYR A 223 -6.35 -18.61 -20.39
C TYR A 223 -7.08 -19.60 -21.32
N LEU A 224 -8.05 -19.08 -22.03
CA LEU A 224 -8.80 -19.88 -23.01
C LEU A 224 -8.03 -19.98 -24.33
N ASN A 225 -7.99 -21.17 -24.91
CA ASN A 225 -7.47 -21.36 -26.23
C ASN A 225 -8.52 -20.94 -27.33
N LYS A 226 -8.08 -20.93 -28.59
CA LYS A 226 -8.93 -20.50 -29.71
C LYS A 226 -10.22 -21.31 -29.82
N GLN A 227 -10.14 -22.63 -29.68
CA GLN A 227 -11.29 -23.52 -29.80
C GLN A 227 -12.30 -23.29 -28.67
N GLU A 228 -11.83 -23.05 -27.44
CA GLU A 228 -12.67 -22.73 -26.27
C GLU A 228 -13.43 -21.41 -26.48
N ILE A 229 -12.75 -20.39 -27.01
CA ILE A 229 -13.38 -19.08 -27.32
C ILE A 229 -14.42 -19.23 -28.42
N ILE A 230 -14.11 -19.95 -29.50
CA ILE A 230 -15.07 -20.22 -30.57
C ILE A 230 -16.29 -21.02 -30.06
N ARG A 231 -16.07 -21.97 -29.16
CA ARG A 231 -17.14 -22.76 -28.55
C ARG A 231 -18.07 -21.86 -27.69
N ILE A 232 -17.53 -20.94 -26.91
CA ILE A 232 -18.32 -19.95 -26.15
C ILE A 232 -19.09 -19.04 -27.13
N MET A 233 -18.41 -18.52 -28.14
CA MET A 233 -18.97 -17.55 -29.10
C MET A 233 -20.15 -18.12 -29.87
N ASN A 234 -20.06 -19.38 -30.31
CA ASN A 234 -21.07 -20.03 -31.14
C ASN A 234 -22.17 -20.75 -30.34
N LYS A 235 -22.06 -20.78 -28.99
CA LYS A 235 -23.08 -21.46 -28.18
C LYS A 235 -24.41 -20.73 -28.25
N ARG A 236 -25.47 -21.43 -28.67
CA ARG A 236 -26.85 -20.94 -28.55
C ARG A 236 -27.27 -20.96 -27.09
N LEU A 237 -27.82 -19.85 -26.63
CA LEU A 237 -28.22 -19.63 -25.25
C LEU A 237 -29.63 -19.03 -25.26
N ASP A 238 -30.59 -19.76 -24.69
CA ASP A 238 -31.97 -19.30 -24.55
C ASP A 238 -32.16 -18.36 -23.35
N ILE A 239 -31.21 -18.35 -22.44
CA ILE A 239 -31.23 -17.52 -21.22
C ILE A 239 -30.57 -16.15 -21.50
N PRO A 240 -31.36 -15.04 -21.50
CA PRO A 240 -30.85 -13.71 -21.91
C PRO A 240 -29.65 -13.23 -21.08
N ARG A 241 -29.62 -13.53 -19.77
CA ARG A 241 -28.50 -13.14 -18.89
C ARG A 241 -27.18 -13.83 -19.29
N LEU A 242 -27.24 -15.09 -19.72
CA LEU A 242 -26.05 -15.82 -20.19
C LEU A 242 -25.61 -15.36 -21.57
N ALA A 243 -26.55 -15.05 -22.45
CA ALA A 243 -26.25 -14.48 -23.77
C ALA A 243 -25.54 -13.13 -23.63
N SER A 244 -26.05 -12.24 -22.77
CA SER A 244 -25.41 -10.94 -22.49
C SER A 244 -24.00 -11.09 -21.91
N ILE A 245 -23.81 -11.99 -20.93
CA ILE A 245 -22.48 -12.17 -20.33
C ILE A 245 -21.49 -12.82 -21.29
N ARG A 246 -21.93 -13.73 -22.16
CA ARG A 246 -21.14 -14.24 -23.28
C ARG A 246 -20.63 -13.12 -24.16
N ASP A 247 -21.52 -12.24 -24.61
CA ASP A 247 -21.20 -11.17 -25.54
C ASP A 247 -20.20 -10.17 -24.89
N ILE A 248 -20.41 -9.78 -23.64
CA ILE A 248 -19.49 -8.91 -22.88
C ILE A 248 -18.13 -9.59 -22.71
N PHE A 249 -18.10 -10.90 -22.41
CA PHE A 249 -16.87 -11.65 -22.26
C PHE A 249 -16.09 -11.76 -23.57
N ILE A 250 -16.77 -12.11 -24.67
CA ILE A 250 -16.18 -12.17 -26.02
C ILE A 250 -15.68 -10.79 -26.44
N PHE A 251 -16.45 -9.72 -26.18
CA PHE A 251 -16.00 -8.35 -26.42
C PHE A 251 -14.71 -8.03 -25.67
N SER A 252 -14.61 -8.43 -24.39
CA SER A 252 -13.37 -8.28 -23.61
C SER A 252 -12.20 -9.10 -24.19
N CYS A 253 -12.46 -10.30 -24.71
CA CYS A 253 -11.43 -11.14 -25.34
C CYS A 253 -10.83 -10.49 -26.59
N PHE A 254 -11.62 -9.73 -27.36
CA PHE A 254 -11.19 -9.11 -28.62
C PHE A 254 -10.77 -7.64 -28.48
N THR A 255 -11.00 -6.99 -27.32
CA THR A 255 -10.61 -5.60 -27.07
C THR A 255 -9.56 -5.45 -25.96
N GLY A 256 -9.41 -6.47 -25.08
CA GLY A 256 -8.52 -6.41 -23.92
C GLY A 256 -8.96 -5.44 -22.83
N ILE A 257 -10.17 -4.89 -22.93
CA ILE A 257 -10.71 -3.94 -21.94
C ILE A 257 -11.01 -4.69 -20.63
N ALA A 258 -10.69 -4.05 -19.51
CA ALA A 258 -11.00 -4.60 -18.19
C ALA A 258 -12.50 -4.52 -17.91
N TYR A 259 -13.01 -5.45 -17.09
CA TYR A 259 -14.43 -5.46 -16.72
C TYR A 259 -14.95 -4.14 -16.15
N SER A 260 -14.14 -3.48 -15.30
CA SER A 260 -14.47 -2.16 -14.75
C SER A 260 -14.69 -1.08 -15.82
N ASP A 261 -13.93 -1.16 -16.90
CA ASP A 261 -13.98 -0.20 -17.99
C ASP A 261 -15.14 -0.55 -18.95
N ILE A 262 -15.40 -1.84 -19.16
CA ILE A 262 -16.57 -2.32 -19.94
C ILE A 262 -17.89 -1.88 -19.29
N CYS A 263 -18.02 -1.99 -17.97
CA CYS A 263 -19.22 -1.58 -17.25
C CYS A 263 -19.49 -0.06 -17.34
N ARG A 264 -18.51 0.73 -17.73
CA ARG A 264 -18.59 2.20 -17.86
C ARG A 264 -18.48 2.66 -19.30
N LEU A 265 -18.33 1.70 -20.25
CA LEU A 265 -18.18 2.02 -21.66
C LEU A 265 -19.49 2.58 -22.20
N ARG A 266 -19.44 3.82 -22.67
CA ARG A 266 -20.56 4.54 -23.25
C ARG A 266 -20.61 4.34 -24.76
N LYS A 267 -21.80 4.46 -25.34
CA LYS A 267 -22.01 4.35 -26.80
C LYS A 267 -21.28 5.44 -27.57
N ASP A 268 -21.21 6.66 -27.02
CA ASP A 268 -20.51 7.82 -27.61
C ASP A 268 -18.98 7.68 -27.62
N GLN A 269 -18.43 6.75 -26.84
CA GLN A 269 -16.98 6.44 -26.83
C GLN A 269 -16.58 5.50 -27.97
N ILE A 270 -17.55 5.01 -28.76
CA ILE A 270 -17.30 4.22 -29.95
C ILE A 270 -17.33 5.14 -31.15
N ILE A 271 -16.16 5.42 -31.70
CA ILE A 271 -15.99 6.34 -32.83
C ILE A 271 -15.89 5.53 -34.10
N SER A 272 -16.62 5.93 -35.12
CA SER A 272 -16.53 5.37 -36.48
C SER A 272 -15.77 6.36 -37.38
N ASP A 273 -14.70 5.92 -37.98
CA ASP A 273 -14.04 6.68 -39.05
C ASP A 273 -14.73 6.45 -40.38
N SER A 274 -14.77 7.48 -41.25
CA SER A 274 -15.48 7.63 -42.56
C SER A 274 -15.72 6.35 -43.38
N GLY A 275 -16.28 5.31 -42.75
CA GLY A 275 -16.90 4.17 -43.46
C GLY A 275 -16.39 2.76 -43.18
N LYS A 276 -15.27 2.51 -42.52
CA LYS A 276 -14.79 1.12 -42.36
C LYS A 276 -14.25 0.73 -40.99
N SER A 277 -13.63 1.63 -40.22
CA SER A 277 -12.99 1.28 -38.95
C SER A 277 -13.74 1.86 -37.75
N MET A 278 -13.94 1.05 -36.73
CA MET A 278 -14.51 1.50 -35.45
C MET A 278 -13.44 1.39 -34.37
N TYR A 279 -13.37 2.40 -33.48
CA TYR A 279 -12.43 2.48 -32.41
C TYR A 279 -13.13 2.81 -31.09
N ILE A 280 -12.59 2.35 -29.99
CA ILE A 280 -12.99 2.79 -28.66
C ILE A 280 -12.00 3.83 -28.17
N HIS A 281 -12.52 4.98 -27.76
CA HIS A 281 -11.74 6.00 -27.06
C HIS A 281 -12.24 6.10 -25.62
N LEU A 282 -11.42 5.66 -24.64
CA LEU A 282 -11.77 5.72 -23.24
C LEU A 282 -10.56 6.05 -22.36
N TYR A 283 -10.83 6.55 -21.14
CA TYR A 283 -9.83 6.65 -20.08
C TYR A 283 -9.96 5.45 -19.15
N ARG A 284 -8.84 4.73 -18.94
CA ARG A 284 -8.83 3.54 -18.08
C ARG A 284 -9.13 3.91 -16.62
N THR A 285 -10.14 3.31 -16.04
CA THR A 285 -10.58 3.61 -14.64
C THR A 285 -9.46 3.46 -13.61
N LYS A 286 -8.52 2.52 -13.81
CA LYS A 286 -7.46 2.25 -12.82
C LYS A 286 -6.28 3.21 -12.90
N THR A 287 -5.94 3.72 -14.07
CA THR A 287 -4.71 4.46 -14.32
C THR A 287 -4.94 5.85 -14.89
N ASN A 288 -6.19 6.16 -15.23
CA ASN A 288 -6.61 7.40 -15.90
C ASN A 288 -5.82 7.72 -17.20
N HIS A 289 -5.26 6.69 -17.85
CA HIS A 289 -4.60 6.86 -19.13
C HIS A 289 -5.61 6.69 -20.28
N PRO A 290 -5.53 7.52 -21.34
CA PRO A 290 -6.33 7.35 -22.54
C PRO A 290 -5.96 6.04 -23.24
N ALA A 291 -6.94 5.39 -23.82
CA ALA A 291 -6.77 4.18 -24.62
C ALA A 291 -7.58 4.27 -25.90
N PHE A 292 -6.92 4.08 -27.03
CA PHE A 292 -7.53 3.93 -28.34
C PHE A 292 -7.44 2.45 -28.74
N ILE A 293 -8.59 1.80 -28.92
CA ILE A 293 -8.64 0.36 -29.16
C ILE A 293 -9.42 0.11 -30.44
N PRO A 294 -8.78 -0.43 -31.50
CA PRO A 294 -9.50 -0.79 -32.73
C PRO A 294 -10.43 -1.96 -32.45
N LEU A 295 -11.65 -1.91 -32.99
CA LEU A 295 -12.62 -2.99 -32.92
C LEU A 295 -12.38 -4.01 -33.99
N LEU A 296 -11.92 -5.20 -33.61
CA LEU A 296 -11.87 -6.35 -34.48
C LEU A 296 -13.27 -6.78 -34.93
N PRO A 297 -13.45 -7.48 -36.06
CA PRO A 297 -14.77 -7.81 -36.63
C PRO A 297 -15.76 -8.40 -35.65
N GLN A 298 -15.32 -9.28 -34.74
CA GLN A 298 -16.15 -9.90 -33.72
C GLN A 298 -16.62 -8.86 -32.68
N ALA A 299 -15.72 -8.02 -32.19
CA ALA A 299 -16.04 -6.95 -31.27
C ALA A 299 -16.92 -5.88 -31.90
N LYS A 300 -16.67 -5.55 -33.19
CA LYS A 300 -17.50 -4.64 -33.98
C LYS A 300 -18.93 -5.15 -34.09
N LYS A 301 -19.14 -6.43 -34.44
CA LYS A 301 -20.47 -7.05 -34.54
C LYS A 301 -21.24 -6.93 -33.21
N ILE A 302 -20.59 -7.23 -32.08
CA ILE A 302 -21.20 -7.13 -30.76
C ILE A 302 -21.54 -5.66 -30.46
N ALA A 303 -20.57 -4.74 -30.63
CA ALA A 303 -20.81 -3.32 -30.40
C ALA A 303 -22.00 -2.78 -31.20
N SER A 304 -22.03 -3.04 -32.48
CA SER A 304 -23.13 -2.60 -33.38
C SER A 304 -24.50 -3.14 -32.92
N PHE A 305 -24.58 -4.39 -32.45
CA PHE A 305 -25.81 -4.97 -31.92
C PHE A 305 -26.28 -4.21 -30.65
N TYR A 306 -25.36 -3.89 -29.73
CA TYR A 306 -25.73 -3.21 -28.47
C TYR A 306 -25.94 -1.70 -28.65
N ILE A 307 -25.30 -1.05 -29.61
CA ILE A 307 -25.57 0.36 -29.95
C ILE A 307 -27.04 0.54 -30.37
N GLY A 308 -27.57 -0.38 -31.19
CA GLY A 308 -28.96 -0.37 -31.63
C GLY A 308 -29.99 -0.83 -30.60
N LYS A 309 -29.55 -1.30 -29.44
CA LYS A 309 -30.40 -1.90 -28.42
C LYS A 309 -30.59 -0.99 -27.21
N GLY A 310 -31.80 -0.44 -27.05
CA GLY A 310 -32.22 0.29 -25.85
C GLY A 310 -31.72 1.73 -25.74
N GLU A 311 -32.30 2.46 -24.82
CA GLU A 311 -32.06 3.92 -24.58
C GLU A 311 -30.87 4.21 -23.64
N SER A 312 -30.25 3.19 -23.03
CA SER A 312 -29.10 3.35 -22.13
C SER A 312 -27.94 4.03 -22.84
N GLU A 313 -27.31 5.00 -22.19
CA GLU A 313 -26.06 5.61 -22.64
C GLU A 313 -24.88 4.62 -22.62
N TYR A 314 -24.92 3.62 -21.73
CA TYR A 314 -23.90 2.57 -21.64
C TYR A 314 -24.08 1.52 -22.74
N LEU A 315 -22.95 1.02 -23.26
CA LEU A 315 -22.98 0.02 -24.30
C LEU A 315 -23.58 -1.31 -23.81
N PHE A 316 -23.21 -1.74 -22.61
CA PHE A 316 -23.61 -3.02 -22.05
C PHE A 316 -24.43 -2.86 -20.77
N PRO A 317 -25.32 -3.82 -20.43
CA PRO A 317 -25.99 -3.85 -19.15
C PRO A 317 -24.97 -4.07 -18.02
N THR A 318 -25.05 -3.26 -16.98
CA THR A 318 -24.16 -3.34 -15.81
C THR A 318 -24.58 -4.42 -14.84
N ILE A 319 -23.65 -5.33 -14.53
CA ILE A 319 -23.81 -6.40 -13.54
C ILE A 319 -22.61 -6.35 -12.60
N SER A 320 -22.76 -6.76 -11.35
CA SER A 320 -21.59 -6.82 -10.45
C SER A 320 -20.56 -7.84 -10.94
N ASN A 321 -19.26 -7.58 -10.69
CA ASN A 321 -18.19 -8.49 -11.07
C ASN A 321 -18.35 -9.90 -10.48
N GLN A 322 -18.92 -10.02 -9.28
CA GLN A 322 -19.20 -11.31 -8.65
C GLN A 322 -20.26 -12.10 -9.43
N LYS A 323 -21.40 -11.46 -9.75
CA LYS A 323 -22.46 -12.09 -10.57
C LYS A 323 -21.95 -12.45 -11.95
N SER A 324 -21.18 -11.57 -12.59
CA SER A 324 -20.59 -11.82 -13.89
C SER A 324 -19.67 -13.05 -13.91
N ASN A 325 -18.81 -13.19 -12.89
CA ASN A 325 -17.94 -14.37 -12.78
C ASN A 325 -18.73 -15.65 -12.44
N ALA A 326 -19.85 -15.56 -11.70
CA ALA A 326 -20.73 -16.69 -11.46
C ALA A 326 -21.39 -17.15 -12.76
N TYR A 327 -21.91 -16.23 -13.59
CA TYR A 327 -22.50 -16.55 -14.89
C TYR A 327 -21.45 -17.04 -15.89
N LEU A 328 -20.21 -16.54 -15.85
CA LEU A 328 -19.12 -17.08 -16.66
C LEU A 328 -18.76 -18.51 -16.28
N LYS A 329 -18.85 -18.88 -15.01
CA LYS A 329 -18.68 -20.25 -14.57
C LYS A 329 -19.78 -21.15 -15.15
N GLU A 330 -21.05 -20.74 -15.01
CA GLU A 330 -22.21 -21.45 -15.59
C GLU A 330 -22.06 -21.62 -17.12
N LEU A 331 -21.65 -20.56 -17.82
CA LEU A 331 -21.38 -20.59 -19.26
C LEU A 331 -20.23 -21.55 -19.61
N ALA A 332 -19.17 -21.59 -18.84
CA ALA A 332 -18.05 -22.51 -19.03
C ALA A 332 -18.50 -23.97 -18.86
N ASP A 333 -19.32 -24.26 -17.86
CA ASP A 333 -19.89 -25.59 -17.62
C ASP A 333 -20.78 -26.03 -18.81
N ILE A 334 -21.67 -25.15 -19.30
CA ILE A 334 -22.51 -25.40 -20.51
C ILE A 334 -21.66 -25.61 -21.76
N CYS A 335 -20.50 -24.97 -21.85
CA CYS A 335 -19.57 -25.12 -22.97
C CYS A 335 -18.57 -26.26 -22.78
N HIS A 336 -18.68 -27.08 -21.73
CA HIS A 336 -17.75 -28.15 -21.37
C HIS A 336 -16.28 -27.69 -21.26
N ILE A 337 -16.06 -26.52 -20.65
CA ILE A 337 -14.74 -25.94 -20.40
C ILE A 337 -14.38 -26.15 -18.94
N ARG A 338 -13.39 -27.02 -18.67
CA ARG A 338 -12.95 -27.36 -17.29
C ARG A 338 -12.12 -26.28 -16.62
N LYS A 339 -11.66 -25.26 -17.37
CA LYS A 339 -10.87 -24.16 -16.83
C LYS A 339 -11.73 -23.18 -16.05
N ARG A 340 -11.15 -22.59 -14.99
CA ARG A 340 -11.81 -21.50 -14.25
C ARG A 340 -11.85 -20.23 -15.12
N VAL A 341 -12.99 -19.95 -15.72
CA VAL A 341 -13.20 -18.77 -16.55
C VAL A 341 -13.60 -17.57 -15.68
N THR A 342 -12.91 -16.46 -15.85
CA THR A 342 -13.21 -15.17 -15.20
C THR A 342 -12.95 -14.05 -16.21
N PHE A 343 -13.51 -12.85 -16.00
CA PHE A 343 -13.20 -11.72 -16.87
C PHE A 343 -11.71 -11.39 -16.99
N HIS A 344 -10.91 -11.74 -15.97
CA HIS A 344 -9.46 -11.55 -16.05
C HIS A 344 -8.83 -12.45 -17.13
N CYS A 345 -9.38 -13.65 -17.35
CA CYS A 345 -8.91 -14.55 -18.40
C CYS A 345 -9.10 -13.95 -19.80
N ALA A 346 -10.17 -13.17 -20.03
CA ALA A 346 -10.42 -12.52 -21.32
C ALA A 346 -9.26 -11.64 -21.77
N ARG A 347 -8.64 -10.89 -20.85
CA ARG A 347 -7.49 -10.04 -21.18
C ARG A 347 -6.23 -10.80 -21.56
N HIS A 348 -6.08 -12.03 -21.10
CA HIS A 348 -4.96 -12.89 -21.49
C HIS A 348 -5.17 -13.54 -22.85
N CYS A 349 -6.41 -13.65 -23.32
CA CYS A 349 -6.72 -14.22 -24.61
C CYS A 349 -6.27 -13.33 -25.78
N ILE A 350 -6.31 -11.99 -25.62
CA ILE A 350 -5.90 -11.05 -26.67
C ILE A 350 -4.42 -11.20 -27.04
N PHE A 351 -3.54 -11.47 -26.08
CA PHE A 351 -2.10 -11.69 -26.35
C PHE A 351 -1.85 -12.90 -27.25
N SER A 352 -2.69 -13.94 -27.16
CA SER A 352 -2.57 -15.12 -28.02
C SER A 352 -3.09 -14.86 -29.44
N TYR A 353 -3.90 -13.82 -29.64
CA TYR A 353 -4.45 -13.44 -30.96
C TYR A 353 -3.67 -12.30 -31.62
N SER A 354 -3.18 -11.29 -30.85
CA SER A 354 -2.46 -10.15 -31.42
C SER A 354 -1.11 -10.55 -32.02
N LEU A 355 -0.41 -11.51 -31.44
CA LEU A 355 0.84 -12.05 -32.00
C LEU A 355 0.64 -12.73 -33.36
N LYS A 356 -0.57 -13.28 -33.67
CA LYS A 356 -0.89 -13.82 -34.97
C LYS A 356 -1.49 -12.81 -35.95
N ILE A 357 -2.04 -11.69 -35.44
CA ILE A 357 -2.54 -10.61 -36.29
C ILE A 357 -1.38 -9.75 -36.78
N SER A 358 -0.32 -9.52 -35.97
CA SER A 358 0.91 -8.85 -36.48
C SER A 358 1.51 -9.62 -37.65
N SER A 359 1.60 -10.94 -37.55
CA SER A 359 2.13 -11.76 -38.67
C SER A 359 1.22 -11.81 -39.92
N LEU A 360 -0.06 -11.52 -39.77
CA LEU A 360 -0.99 -11.37 -40.91
C LEU A 360 -0.94 -9.97 -41.55
N TYR A 361 -0.61 -8.94 -40.75
CA TYR A 361 -0.37 -7.58 -41.26
C TYR A 361 0.99 -7.44 -41.94
N GLU A 362 2.03 -8.13 -41.45
CA GLU A 362 3.36 -8.17 -42.08
C GLU A 362 3.36 -8.99 -43.42
N SER A 363 2.38 -9.85 -43.62
CA SER A 363 2.24 -10.60 -44.88
C SER A 363 1.33 -9.92 -45.91
N LEU A 364 0.80 -8.72 -45.62
CA LEU A 364 -0.07 -7.93 -46.50
C LEU A 364 0.56 -6.58 -46.94
N TYR A 365 1.81 -6.35 -46.53
CA TYR A 365 2.70 -5.30 -47.03
C TYR A 365 4.03 -5.94 -47.44
#